data_a93c7db3c5b17bdb117f05274d8e46bb
#
_entry.id   a93c7db3c5b17bdb117f05274d8e46bb
#
_cell.length_a   1.000
_cell.length_b   1.000
_cell.length_c   1.000
_cell.angle_alpha   90.00
_cell.angle_beta   90.00
_cell.angle_gamma   90.00
#
_symmetry.space_group_name_H-M   'P 1'
#
loop_
_entity.id
_entity.type
_entity.pdbx_description
1 polymer ?
#
loop_
_entity_poly.entity_id
_entity_poly.type
_entity_poly.pdbx_seq_one_letter_code
_entity_poly.pdbx_strand_id
1 'polypeptide(L)'
;DKFHPENKLFPPHNINGTKGRDLYGKLGEWYSKNNEDTNIYWMDKTRYSAFAGTDLEMKLKARGINEVHLVGVCTDICVFHTAVDAYNKGFNIVIHEKATASFNQDGHAYALNHFKDTMGAEIL
;
A
#
# COMPACT_ATOMS: atom_id res chain seq x y z
N ASP A 1 6.17 -17.32 6.55
CA ASP A 1 5.33 -18.25 7.28
C ASP A 1 4.67 -19.25 6.32
N LYS A 2 4.87 -20.56 6.52
CA LYS A 2 4.31 -21.63 5.67
C LYS A 2 2.78 -21.69 5.66
N PHE A 3 2.13 -21.08 6.64
CA PHE A 3 0.67 -21.02 6.74
C PHE A 3 0.08 -19.76 6.09
N HIS A 4 0.91 -18.88 5.50
CA HIS A 4 0.43 -17.68 4.85
C HIS A 4 -0.44 -18.05 3.64
N PRO A 5 -1.69 -17.52 3.55
CA PRO A 5 -2.63 -17.92 2.48
C PRO A 5 -2.11 -17.62 1.08
N GLU A 6 -1.32 -16.57 0.92
CA GLU A 6 -0.76 -16.15 -0.37
C GLU A 6 0.22 -17.18 -0.97
N ASN A 7 0.82 -18.05 -0.14
CA ASN A 7 1.71 -19.11 -0.63
C ASN A 7 1.05 -20.10 -1.59
N LYS A 8 -0.28 -20.12 -1.63
CA LYS A 8 -1.06 -20.95 -2.58
C LYS A 8 -1.36 -20.24 -3.89
N LEU A 9 -1.11 -18.94 -3.95
CA LEU A 9 -1.50 -18.06 -5.07
C LEU A 9 -0.30 -17.52 -5.82
N PHE A 10 0.76 -17.18 -5.11
CA PHE A 10 1.97 -16.59 -5.65
C PHE A 10 3.22 -17.27 -5.10
N PRO A 11 4.32 -17.29 -5.88
CA PRO A 11 5.62 -17.71 -5.34
C PRO A 11 6.04 -16.83 -4.15
N PRO A 12 6.83 -17.36 -3.21
CA PRO A 12 7.39 -16.56 -2.14
C PRO A 12 8.17 -15.36 -2.67
N HIS A 13 7.86 -14.16 -2.18
CA HIS A 13 8.50 -12.91 -2.60
C HIS A 13 8.58 -11.93 -1.43
N ASN A 14 9.38 -10.88 -1.55
CA ASN A 14 9.59 -9.84 -0.53
C ASN A 14 9.89 -10.43 0.86
N ILE A 15 10.68 -11.49 0.89
CA ILE A 15 10.99 -12.20 2.13
C ILE A 15 11.86 -11.33 3.02
N ASN A 16 11.47 -11.20 4.28
CA ASN A 16 12.20 -10.43 5.28
C ASN A 16 13.68 -10.89 5.37
N GLY A 17 14.60 -9.92 5.41
CA GLY A 17 16.03 -10.17 5.43
C GLY A 17 16.66 -10.46 4.06
N THR A 18 15.90 -10.33 2.97
CA THR A 18 16.43 -10.48 1.60
C THR A 18 16.35 -9.17 0.81
N LYS A 19 17.19 -9.04 -0.22
CA LYS A 19 17.17 -7.89 -1.14
C LYS A 19 15.83 -7.69 -1.85
N GLY A 20 15.04 -8.74 -2.03
CA GLY A 20 13.72 -8.65 -2.65
C GLY A 20 12.72 -7.82 -1.84
N ARG A 21 12.97 -7.61 -0.55
CA ARG A 21 12.18 -6.74 0.32
C ARG A 21 12.61 -5.28 0.27
N ASP A 22 13.81 -4.99 -0.21
CA ASP A 22 14.34 -3.63 -0.22
C ASP A 22 13.56 -2.76 -1.20
N LEU A 23 13.49 -1.46 -0.92
CA LEU A 23 12.90 -0.49 -1.84
C LEU A 23 13.76 -0.39 -3.10
N TYR A 24 13.10 -0.37 -4.26
CA TYR A 24 13.76 -0.44 -5.55
C TYR A 24 14.29 0.92 -6.04
N GLY A 25 15.48 0.90 -6.63
CA GLY A 25 16.07 2.01 -7.37
C GLY A 25 16.19 3.29 -6.55
N LYS A 26 15.84 4.43 -7.16
CA LYS A 26 15.93 5.76 -6.54
C LYS A 26 15.18 5.90 -5.22
N LEU A 27 14.08 5.16 -5.04
CA LEU A 27 13.34 5.16 -3.78
C LEU A 27 14.17 4.52 -2.66
N GLY A 28 14.88 3.43 -2.95
CA GLY A 28 15.78 2.80 -2.00
C GLY A 28 16.96 3.71 -1.62
N GLU A 29 17.54 4.40 -2.60
CA GLU A 29 18.60 5.38 -2.35
C GLU A 29 18.12 6.54 -1.49
N TRP A 30 16.92 7.05 -1.76
CA TRP A 30 16.31 8.11 -0.99
C TRP A 30 16.02 7.66 0.45
N TYR A 31 15.43 6.48 0.61
CA TYR A 31 15.14 5.91 1.93
C TYR A 31 16.41 5.74 2.77
N SER A 32 17.48 5.21 2.18
CA SER A 32 18.75 5.01 2.88
C SER A 32 19.34 6.30 3.44
N LYS A 33 19.04 7.45 2.82
CA LYS A 33 19.51 8.78 3.26
C LYS A 33 18.60 9.46 4.26
N ASN A 34 17.36 9.03 4.37
CA ASN A 34 16.31 9.74 5.12
C ASN A 34 15.61 8.86 6.16
N ASN A 35 16.01 7.62 6.37
CA ASN A 35 15.31 6.65 7.22
C ASN A 35 15.30 7.00 8.72
N GLU A 36 16.11 7.98 9.14
CA GLU A 36 16.10 8.50 10.52
C GLU A 36 15.08 9.63 10.74
N ASP A 37 14.45 10.13 9.66
CA ASP A 37 13.40 11.14 9.77
C ASP A 37 12.16 10.54 10.47
N THR A 38 11.70 11.22 11.51
CA THR A 38 10.54 10.79 12.33
C THR A 38 9.22 10.75 11.56
N ASN A 39 9.17 11.38 10.37
CA ASN A 39 8.02 11.33 9.47
C ASN A 39 8.05 10.12 8.53
N ILE A 40 9.15 9.35 8.53
CA ILE A 40 9.29 8.13 7.74
C ILE A 40 9.13 6.93 8.66
N TYR A 41 8.19 6.07 8.30
CA TYR A 41 7.95 4.86 9.04
C TYR A 41 7.95 3.64 8.11
N TRP A 42 8.93 2.76 8.32
CA TRP A 42 8.94 1.45 7.67
C TRP A 42 8.03 0.50 8.42
N MET A 43 7.08 -0.07 7.72
CA MET A 43 6.12 -1.00 8.28
C MET A 43 6.06 -2.28 7.46
N ASP A 44 6.31 -3.40 8.10
CA ASP A 44 6.09 -4.70 7.49
C ASP A 44 4.60 -5.06 7.55
N LYS A 45 4.10 -5.55 6.44
CA LYS A 45 2.76 -6.11 6.36
C LYS A 45 2.78 -7.52 5.80
N THR A 46 1.87 -8.35 6.24
CA THR A 46 1.75 -9.75 5.82
C THR A 46 0.40 -10.05 5.17
N ARG A 47 -0.38 -9.02 4.84
CA ARG A 47 -1.66 -9.10 4.12
C ARG A 47 -1.69 -8.04 3.03
N TYR A 48 -2.64 -8.10 2.13
CA TYR A 48 -2.75 -7.13 1.04
C TYR A 48 -2.94 -5.71 1.55
N SER A 49 -3.89 -5.52 2.47
CA SER A 49 -4.11 -4.22 3.08
C SER A 49 -2.98 -3.84 4.05
N ALA A 50 -2.55 -2.59 3.97
CA ALA A 50 -1.59 -2.01 4.91
C ALA A 50 -2.16 -1.84 6.32
N PHE A 51 -3.48 -1.88 6.49
CA PHE A 51 -4.14 -1.82 7.80
C PHE A 51 -4.28 -3.18 8.47
N ALA A 52 -4.21 -4.26 7.72
CA ALA A 52 -4.49 -5.60 8.25
C ALA A 52 -3.33 -6.14 9.11
N GLY A 53 -3.55 -6.23 10.41
CA GLY A 53 -2.57 -6.74 11.37
C GLY A 53 -1.39 -5.81 11.61
N THR A 54 -1.55 -4.53 11.37
CA THR A 54 -0.52 -3.49 11.58
C THR A 54 -1.01 -2.41 12.55
N ASP A 55 -0.12 -1.53 12.95
CA ASP A 55 -0.43 -0.37 13.79
C ASP A 55 -0.72 0.92 12.98
N LEU A 56 -0.89 0.81 11.65
CA LEU A 56 -1.02 1.95 10.76
C LEU A 56 -2.18 2.88 11.16
N GLU A 57 -3.37 2.32 11.37
CA GLU A 57 -4.55 3.12 11.75
C GLU A 57 -4.31 3.93 13.03
N MET A 58 -3.76 3.27 14.04
CA MET A 58 -3.46 3.91 15.32
C MET A 58 -2.46 5.05 15.16
N LYS A 59 -1.41 4.84 14.35
CA LYS A 59 -0.39 5.86 14.07
C LYS A 59 -0.95 7.05 13.31
N LEU A 60 -1.78 6.82 12.31
CA LEU A 60 -2.41 7.89 11.53
C LEU A 60 -3.36 8.71 12.41
N LYS A 61 -4.23 8.06 13.14
CA LYS A 61 -5.19 8.73 14.03
C LYS A 61 -4.51 9.50 15.18
N ALA A 62 -3.47 8.94 15.77
CA ALA A 62 -2.68 9.63 16.81
C ALA A 62 -2.02 10.93 16.32
N ARG A 63 -1.81 11.06 15.00
CA ARG A 63 -1.26 12.27 14.35
C ARG A 63 -2.33 13.20 13.78
N GLY A 64 -3.62 12.88 13.95
CA GLY A 64 -4.72 13.65 13.41
C GLY A 64 -4.81 13.58 11.87
N ILE A 65 -4.21 12.57 11.25
CA ILE A 65 -4.25 12.38 9.79
C ILE A 65 -5.62 11.82 9.42
N ASN A 66 -6.29 12.48 8.47
CA ASN A 66 -7.61 12.09 7.97
C ASN A 66 -7.63 11.86 6.46
N GLU A 67 -6.52 12.09 5.77
CA GLU A 67 -6.35 11.85 4.34
C GLU A 67 -5.11 11.00 4.10
N VAL A 68 -5.23 10.02 3.20
CA VAL A 68 -4.13 9.14 2.83
C VAL A 68 -3.90 9.16 1.32
N HIS A 69 -2.64 9.30 0.93
CA HIS A 69 -2.21 9.21 -0.45
C HIS A 69 -1.63 7.82 -0.68
N LEU A 70 -2.21 7.07 -1.62
CA LEU A 70 -1.81 5.70 -1.90
C LEU A 70 -1.03 5.61 -3.20
N VAL A 71 0.08 4.92 -3.14
CA VAL A 71 0.98 4.59 -4.27
C VAL A 71 1.45 3.14 -4.14
N GLY A 72 1.99 2.58 -5.20
CA GLY A 72 2.63 1.26 -5.17
C GLY A 72 1.96 0.22 -6.07
N VAL A 73 2.21 -1.03 -5.76
CA VAL A 73 1.80 -2.20 -6.54
C VAL A 73 1.25 -3.32 -5.65
N CYS A 74 0.30 -4.09 -6.15
CA CYS A 74 -0.46 -3.87 -7.38
C CYS A 74 -1.69 -3.00 -7.11
N THR A 75 -2.07 -2.18 -8.09
CA THR A 75 -3.22 -1.27 -7.99
C THR A 75 -4.50 -1.98 -7.55
N ASP A 76 -4.78 -3.15 -8.14
CA ASP A 76 -5.96 -3.98 -7.92
C ASP A 76 -5.80 -5.02 -6.79
N ILE A 77 -4.66 -5.03 -6.10
CA ILE A 77 -4.41 -5.96 -4.99
C ILE A 77 -4.10 -5.17 -3.70
N CYS A 78 -2.83 -4.89 -3.43
CA CYS A 78 -2.44 -4.26 -2.16
C CYS A 78 -2.98 -2.83 -2.03
N VAL A 79 -2.91 -2.04 -3.09
CA VAL A 79 -3.45 -0.67 -3.11
C VAL A 79 -4.97 -0.70 -2.97
N PHE A 80 -5.66 -1.60 -3.69
CA PHE A 80 -7.11 -1.76 -3.63
C PHE A 80 -7.59 -2.11 -2.22
N HIS A 81 -7.02 -3.16 -1.61
CA HIS A 81 -7.43 -3.59 -0.27
C HIS A 81 -7.11 -2.54 0.80
N THR A 82 -5.99 -1.82 0.64
CA THR A 82 -5.65 -0.70 1.53
C THR A 82 -6.65 0.45 1.39
N ALA A 83 -7.07 0.78 0.17
CA ALA A 83 -8.09 1.81 -0.07
C ALA A 83 -9.45 1.43 0.52
N VAL A 84 -9.87 0.17 0.39
CA VAL A 84 -11.10 -0.34 1.00
C VAL A 84 -11.09 -0.16 2.52
N ASP A 85 -9.99 -0.56 3.17
CA ASP A 85 -9.87 -0.40 4.61
C ASP A 85 -9.79 1.08 5.02
N ALA A 86 -9.07 1.91 4.26
CA ALA A 86 -9.01 3.36 4.51
C ALA A 86 -10.41 3.98 4.45
N TYR A 87 -11.19 3.66 3.41
CA TYR A 87 -12.57 4.11 3.27
C TYR A 87 -13.44 3.72 4.47
N ASN A 88 -13.41 2.44 4.84
CA ASN A 88 -14.21 1.92 5.96
C ASN A 88 -13.76 2.49 7.32
N LYS A 89 -12.55 3.00 7.43
CA LYS A 89 -12.00 3.64 8.62
C LYS A 89 -12.17 5.16 8.64
N GLY A 90 -12.82 5.72 7.61
CA GLY A 90 -13.19 7.14 7.52
C GLY A 90 -12.07 8.05 7.03
N PHE A 91 -11.06 7.52 6.34
CA PHE A 91 -10.03 8.35 5.70
C PHE A 91 -10.50 8.84 4.32
N ASN A 92 -10.15 10.07 3.98
CA ASN A 92 -10.15 10.55 2.61
C ASN A 92 -9.01 9.88 1.84
N ILE A 93 -9.24 9.58 0.56
CA ILE A 93 -8.29 8.81 -0.25
C ILE A 93 -7.89 9.58 -1.48
N VAL A 94 -6.60 9.66 -1.72
CA VAL A 94 -6.00 10.18 -2.95
C VAL A 94 -5.14 9.07 -3.56
N ILE A 95 -5.38 8.76 -4.84
CA ILE A 95 -4.61 7.78 -5.60
C ILE A 95 -3.73 8.51 -6.61
N HIS A 96 -2.44 8.26 -6.60
CA HIS A 96 -1.54 8.76 -7.63
C HIS A 96 -1.45 7.72 -8.75
N GLU A 97 -2.23 7.89 -9.82
CA GLU A 97 -2.34 6.92 -10.91
C GLU A 97 -0.99 6.55 -11.49
N LYS A 98 -0.15 7.55 -11.81
CA LYS A 98 1.18 7.33 -12.39
C LYS A 98 2.19 6.68 -11.44
N ALA A 99 1.87 6.61 -10.16
CA ALA A 99 2.67 5.95 -9.13
C ALA A 99 2.04 4.62 -8.65
N THR A 100 1.08 4.10 -9.39
CA THR A 100 0.50 2.76 -9.20
C THR A 100 0.64 1.93 -10.47
N ALA A 101 0.76 0.62 -10.33
CA ALA A 101 0.82 -0.30 -11.46
C ALA A 101 0.29 -1.68 -11.08
N SER A 102 -0.10 -2.46 -12.09
CA SER A 102 -0.45 -3.86 -11.94
C SER A 102 0.04 -4.67 -13.15
N PHE A 103 0.25 -5.95 -12.96
CA PHE A 103 0.47 -6.90 -14.05
C PHE A 103 -0.83 -7.26 -14.79
N ASN A 104 -2.00 -6.91 -14.24
CA ASN A 104 -3.32 -7.06 -14.85
C ASN A 104 -3.85 -5.68 -15.23
N GLN A 105 -3.84 -5.36 -16.53
CA GLN A 105 -4.27 -4.04 -17.00
C GLN A 105 -5.77 -3.79 -16.82
N ASP A 106 -6.59 -4.82 -17.01
CA ASP A 106 -8.05 -4.72 -16.77
C ASP A 106 -8.33 -4.50 -15.28
N GLY A 107 -7.62 -5.21 -14.41
CA GLY A 107 -7.68 -5.01 -12.96
C GLY A 107 -7.24 -3.61 -12.53
N HIS A 108 -6.16 -3.09 -13.12
CA HIS A 108 -5.69 -1.73 -12.89
C HIS A 108 -6.75 -0.69 -13.24
N ALA A 109 -7.30 -0.77 -14.45
CA ALA A 109 -8.33 0.16 -14.91
C ALA A 109 -9.61 0.08 -14.06
N TYR A 110 -10.05 -1.15 -13.74
CA TYR A 110 -11.19 -1.36 -12.85
C TYR A 110 -10.97 -0.72 -11.48
N ALA A 111 -9.79 -0.95 -10.87
CA ALA A 111 -9.48 -0.41 -9.55
C ALA A 111 -9.53 1.13 -9.53
N LEU A 112 -8.92 1.80 -10.51
CA LEU A 112 -8.94 3.26 -10.60
C LEU A 112 -10.36 3.81 -10.69
N ASN A 113 -11.21 3.22 -11.53
CA ASN A 113 -12.62 3.62 -11.62
C ASN A 113 -13.36 3.35 -10.30
N HIS A 114 -13.13 2.21 -9.68
CA HIS A 114 -13.78 1.83 -8.43
C HIS A 114 -13.41 2.76 -7.28
N PHE A 115 -12.14 3.14 -7.15
CA PHE A 115 -11.70 4.13 -6.15
C PHE A 115 -12.47 5.44 -6.27
N LYS A 116 -12.60 5.95 -7.50
CA LYS A 116 -13.31 7.20 -7.78
C LYS A 116 -14.81 7.07 -7.53
N ASP A 117 -15.44 6.09 -8.18
CA ASP A 117 -16.90 6.00 -8.28
C ASP A 117 -17.55 5.42 -7.02
N THR A 118 -16.83 4.60 -6.27
CA THR A 118 -17.38 3.87 -5.12
C THR A 118 -16.84 4.37 -3.78
N MET A 119 -15.61 4.87 -3.74
CA MET A 119 -14.98 5.34 -2.51
C MET A 119 -14.79 6.88 -2.47
N GLY A 120 -15.15 7.57 -3.55
CA GLY A 120 -15.00 9.02 -3.65
C GLY A 120 -13.53 9.48 -3.64
N ALA A 121 -12.60 8.62 -4.03
CA ALA A 121 -11.19 8.94 -4.06
C ALA A 121 -10.86 9.98 -5.15
N GLU A 122 -9.94 10.88 -4.85
CA GLU A 122 -9.31 11.73 -5.86
C GLU A 122 -8.26 10.92 -6.62
N ILE A 123 -8.26 10.99 -7.95
CA ILE A 123 -7.25 10.36 -8.81
C ILE A 123 -6.36 11.46 -9.41
N LEU A 124 -5.07 11.40 -9.10
CA LEU A 124 -4.06 12.34 -9.58
C LEU A 124 -3.11 11.71 -10.60
#